data_149ea2fbe9c600590e1013e0d6165e60
#
_entry.id   149ea2fbe9c600590e1013e0d6165e60
#
_cell.length_a   1.000
_cell.length_b   1.000
_cell.length_c   1.000
_cell.angle_alpha   90.00
_cell.angle_beta   90.00
_cell.angle_gamma   90.00
#
_symmetry.space_group_name_H-M   'P 1'
#
loop_
_entity.id
_entity.type
_entity.pdbx_description
1 polymer ?
#
loop_
_entity_poly.entity_id
_entity_poly.type
_entity_poly.pdbx_seq_one_letter_code
_entity_poly.pdbx_strand_id
1 'polypeptide(L)'
;SNVSHTVKKFELAGGAAICIEDKTFPKQNSLLKNGKHELISEKEFVAKILAAKEAKSNKNFMIIARTEALIAELGMNEALQRATAYQNAGADAILIHSKKETPDEIFEFSESWKGKIPLVVVPTTYPTVGIDELIKNKFKMTIYANQTLRVAYSAMNNMLREIKDCKRISDIKQEMSSMEDIFELQKMYEIKNQEKIIEQNLRKMGYRDE
;
A
#
# COMPACT_ATOMS: atom_id res chain seq x y z
N SER A 1 -21.27 9.32 0.26
CA SER A 1 -20.91 7.90 0.56
C SER A 1 -19.59 7.83 1.32
N ASN A 2 -19.35 6.74 2.04
CA ASN A 2 -18.08 6.53 2.75
C ASN A 2 -16.88 6.62 1.80
N VAL A 3 -17.03 6.15 0.57
CA VAL A 3 -15.98 6.22 -0.46
C VAL A 3 -15.65 7.67 -0.78
N SER A 4 -16.64 8.51 -1.05
CA SER A 4 -16.41 9.93 -1.36
C SER A 4 -15.69 10.67 -0.23
N HIS A 5 -16.09 10.39 1.02
CA HIS A 5 -15.45 10.99 2.20
C HIS A 5 -13.99 10.53 2.35
N THR A 6 -13.73 9.24 2.15
CA THR A 6 -12.38 8.67 2.24
C THR A 6 -11.47 9.24 1.15
N VAL A 7 -11.91 9.30 -0.10
CA VAL A 7 -11.16 9.88 -1.21
C VAL A 7 -10.74 11.32 -0.89
N LYS A 8 -11.68 12.17 -0.45
CA LYS A 8 -11.39 13.56 -0.09
C LYS A 8 -10.35 13.67 1.03
N LYS A 9 -10.45 12.81 2.06
CA LYS A 9 -9.46 12.80 3.15
C LYS A 9 -8.05 12.43 2.68
N PHE A 10 -7.93 11.38 1.86
CA PHE A 10 -6.63 10.97 1.34
C PHE A 10 -6.03 12.02 0.40
N GLU A 11 -6.85 12.64 -0.44
CA GLU A 11 -6.40 13.71 -1.32
C GLU A 11 -5.93 14.94 -0.53
N LEU A 12 -6.70 15.38 0.48
CA LEU A 12 -6.32 16.49 1.36
C LEU A 12 -5.06 16.22 2.18
N ALA A 13 -4.81 14.96 2.53
CA ALA A 13 -3.58 14.54 3.20
C ALA A 13 -2.36 14.47 2.26
N GLY A 14 -2.50 14.82 0.99
CA GLY A 14 -1.40 14.78 0.00
C GLY A 14 -1.15 13.40 -0.60
N GLY A 15 -2.07 12.46 -0.44
CA GLY A 15 -1.98 11.15 -1.10
C GLY A 15 -2.04 11.29 -2.62
N ALA A 16 -1.29 10.44 -3.35
CA ALA A 16 -1.30 10.41 -4.80
C ALA A 16 -2.38 9.48 -5.38
N ALA A 17 -2.85 8.52 -4.60
CA ALA A 17 -3.83 7.53 -5.03
C ALA A 17 -4.56 6.91 -3.84
N ILE A 18 -5.68 6.27 -4.14
CA ILE A 18 -6.35 5.32 -3.27
C ILE A 18 -6.60 4.02 -4.01
N CYS A 19 -6.36 2.89 -3.33
CA CYS A 19 -6.70 1.57 -3.84
C CYS A 19 -7.90 1.03 -3.07
N ILE A 20 -8.98 0.74 -3.78
CA ILE A 20 -10.20 0.14 -3.21
C ILE A 20 -10.42 -1.24 -3.81
N GLU A 21 -10.98 -2.16 -3.02
CA GLU A 21 -11.20 -3.55 -3.45
C GLU A 21 -12.67 -3.97 -3.38
N ASP A 22 -13.04 -4.94 -4.21
CA ASP A 22 -14.41 -5.41 -4.40
C ASP A 22 -14.86 -6.47 -3.37
N LYS A 23 -14.17 -6.63 -2.25
CA LYS A 23 -14.57 -7.50 -1.14
C LYS A 23 -15.74 -6.95 -0.34
N THR A 24 -16.55 -7.88 0.22
CA THR A 24 -17.54 -7.55 1.24
C THR A 24 -16.88 -7.15 2.55
N PHE A 25 -17.58 -6.35 3.38
CA PHE A 25 -17.14 -5.99 4.72
C PHE A 25 -17.87 -6.87 5.77
N PRO A 26 -17.20 -7.31 6.86
CA PRO A 26 -15.80 -7.07 7.22
C PRO A 26 -14.82 -7.88 6.36
N LYS A 27 -13.73 -7.24 5.93
CA LYS A 27 -12.74 -7.88 5.06
C LYS A 27 -11.87 -8.87 5.81
N GLN A 28 -11.58 -9.99 5.16
CA GLN A 28 -10.53 -10.91 5.61
C GLN A 28 -9.29 -10.77 4.72
N ASN A 29 -8.12 -11.02 5.30
CA ASN A 29 -6.88 -11.00 4.54
C ASN A 29 -6.94 -12.01 3.39
N SER A 30 -6.57 -11.61 2.18
CA SER A 30 -6.67 -12.42 0.96
C SER A 30 -5.82 -13.71 1.00
N LEU A 31 -4.78 -13.73 1.83
CA LEU A 31 -3.86 -14.86 1.99
C LEU A 31 -4.21 -15.72 3.22
N LEU A 32 -5.28 -15.40 3.95
CA LEU A 32 -5.70 -16.20 5.09
C LEU A 32 -6.24 -17.55 4.62
N LYS A 33 -5.64 -18.63 5.11
CA LYS A 33 -6.12 -19.99 4.85
C LYS A 33 -7.55 -20.15 5.38
N ASN A 34 -8.43 -20.74 4.58
CA ASN A 34 -9.86 -20.94 4.91
C ASN A 34 -10.66 -19.64 5.12
N GLY A 35 -10.15 -18.48 4.68
CA GLY A 35 -10.90 -17.22 4.69
C GLY A 35 -12.07 -17.28 3.71
N LYS A 36 -13.21 -16.70 4.09
CA LYS A 36 -14.30 -16.43 3.14
C LYS A 36 -13.93 -15.19 2.32
N HIS A 37 -13.87 -15.35 1.01
CA HIS A 37 -13.54 -14.28 0.07
C HIS A 37 -14.78 -13.92 -0.78
N GLU A 38 -15.78 -13.37 -0.11
CA GLU A 38 -17.00 -12.93 -0.79
C GLU A 38 -16.79 -11.54 -1.40
N LEU A 39 -17.26 -11.37 -2.63
CA LEU A 39 -17.19 -10.11 -3.34
C LEU A 39 -18.56 -9.44 -3.36
N ILE A 40 -18.56 -8.12 -3.32
CA ILE A 40 -19.74 -7.34 -3.65
C ILE A 40 -20.06 -7.48 -5.14
N SER A 41 -21.28 -7.17 -5.54
CA SER A 41 -21.65 -7.21 -6.95
C SER A 41 -20.79 -6.23 -7.77
N GLU A 42 -20.56 -6.59 -9.04
CA GLU A 42 -19.88 -5.69 -9.99
C GLU A 42 -20.54 -4.30 -10.00
N LYS A 43 -21.88 -4.26 -10.07
CA LYS A 43 -22.66 -3.01 -10.05
C LYS A 43 -22.38 -2.17 -8.83
N GLU A 44 -22.32 -2.77 -7.64
CA GLU A 44 -22.02 -2.04 -6.40
C GLU A 44 -20.63 -1.46 -6.41
N PHE A 45 -19.64 -2.23 -6.88
CA PHE A 45 -18.27 -1.74 -6.94
C PHE A 45 -18.07 -0.66 -8.00
N VAL A 46 -18.70 -0.80 -9.17
CA VAL A 46 -18.78 0.26 -10.19
C VAL A 46 -19.33 1.56 -9.59
N ALA A 47 -20.42 1.49 -8.81
CA ALA A 47 -20.97 2.66 -8.14
C ALA A 47 -19.98 3.29 -7.15
N LYS A 48 -19.15 2.50 -6.45
CA LYS A 48 -18.08 3.01 -5.59
C LYS A 48 -16.99 3.72 -6.39
N ILE A 49 -16.61 3.20 -7.56
CA ILE A 49 -15.62 3.84 -8.44
C ILE A 49 -16.14 5.17 -8.96
N LEU A 50 -17.38 5.22 -9.43
CA LEU A 50 -18.02 6.45 -9.88
C LEU A 50 -18.05 7.50 -8.78
N ALA A 51 -18.46 7.11 -7.55
CA ALA A 51 -18.47 8.00 -6.40
C ALA A 51 -17.05 8.49 -6.02
N ALA A 52 -16.02 7.64 -6.17
CA ALA A 52 -14.63 8.01 -5.96
C ALA A 52 -14.13 9.02 -7.00
N LYS A 53 -14.46 8.80 -8.26
CA LYS A 53 -14.12 9.70 -9.38
C LYS A 53 -14.74 11.09 -9.21
N GLU A 54 -15.99 11.15 -8.83
CA GLU A 54 -16.71 12.42 -8.63
C GLU A 54 -16.21 13.16 -7.38
N ALA A 55 -15.73 12.43 -6.38
CA ALA A 55 -15.27 13.02 -5.13
C ALA A 55 -13.89 13.69 -5.22
N LYS A 56 -13.01 13.22 -6.11
CA LYS A 56 -11.67 13.79 -6.26
C LYS A 56 -11.69 15.13 -6.97
N SER A 57 -10.86 16.07 -6.50
CA SER A 57 -10.66 17.39 -7.11
C SER A 57 -9.40 17.49 -7.95
N ASN A 58 -8.36 16.77 -7.54
CA ASN A 58 -7.08 16.73 -8.26
C ASN A 58 -7.13 15.69 -9.39
N LYS A 59 -6.95 16.13 -10.65
CA LYS A 59 -6.90 15.25 -11.81
C LYS A 59 -5.82 14.17 -11.74
N ASN A 60 -4.73 14.44 -11.02
CA ASN A 60 -3.59 13.53 -10.87
C ASN A 60 -3.78 12.53 -9.72
N PHE A 61 -4.80 12.70 -8.86
CA PHE A 61 -5.12 11.70 -7.84
C PHE A 61 -5.73 10.46 -8.51
N MET A 62 -5.16 9.28 -8.28
CA MET A 62 -5.56 8.05 -8.95
C MET A 62 -6.55 7.23 -8.12
N ILE A 63 -7.52 6.62 -8.79
CA ILE A 63 -8.40 5.59 -8.23
C ILE A 63 -7.95 4.24 -8.79
N ILE A 64 -7.33 3.43 -7.96
CA ILE A 64 -6.89 2.07 -8.30
C ILE A 64 -8.00 1.10 -7.89
N ALA A 65 -8.55 0.38 -8.83
CA ALA A 65 -9.56 -0.65 -8.57
C ALA A 65 -8.87 -2.01 -8.41
N ARG A 66 -9.00 -2.62 -7.24
CA ARG A 66 -8.49 -3.96 -6.98
C ARG A 66 -9.62 -4.97 -7.13
N THR A 67 -9.41 -5.94 -8.01
CA THR A 67 -10.30 -7.10 -8.11
C THR A 67 -9.72 -8.29 -7.35
N GLU A 68 -10.54 -8.91 -6.53
CA GLU A 68 -10.25 -10.11 -5.77
C GLU A 68 -10.87 -11.37 -6.40
N ALA A 69 -11.30 -11.29 -7.67
CA ALA A 69 -11.99 -12.39 -8.33
C ALA A 69 -11.16 -13.69 -8.38
N LEU A 70 -9.84 -13.59 -8.62
CA LEU A 70 -8.93 -14.76 -8.60
C LEU A 70 -8.72 -15.28 -7.17
N ILE A 71 -8.67 -14.42 -6.17
CA ILE A 71 -8.59 -14.80 -4.76
C ILE A 71 -9.86 -15.54 -4.33
N ALA A 72 -11.01 -15.10 -4.80
CA ALA A 72 -12.32 -15.72 -4.55
C ALA A 72 -12.59 -16.96 -5.44
N GLU A 73 -11.62 -17.35 -6.29
CA GLU A 73 -11.72 -18.52 -7.19
C GLU A 73 -12.88 -18.44 -8.19
N LEU A 74 -13.29 -17.24 -8.58
CA LEU A 74 -14.34 -17.01 -9.56
C LEU A 74 -13.85 -17.18 -11.02
N GLY A 75 -12.56 -17.37 -11.21
CA GLY A 75 -11.93 -17.65 -12.50
C GLY A 75 -11.58 -16.40 -13.31
N MET A 76 -10.83 -16.64 -14.38
CA MET A 76 -10.24 -15.60 -15.24
C MET A 76 -11.29 -14.74 -15.94
N ASN A 77 -12.36 -15.34 -16.43
CA ASN A 77 -13.42 -14.60 -17.14
C ASN A 77 -14.09 -13.56 -16.23
N GLU A 78 -14.41 -13.92 -14.98
CA GLU A 78 -14.98 -12.98 -14.01
C GLU A 78 -13.98 -11.87 -13.65
N ALA A 79 -12.70 -12.21 -13.48
CA ALA A 79 -11.67 -11.23 -13.22
C ALA A 79 -11.52 -10.20 -14.34
N LEU A 80 -11.51 -10.63 -15.58
CA LEU A 80 -11.44 -9.77 -16.78
C LEU A 80 -12.71 -8.93 -16.98
N GLN A 81 -13.88 -9.52 -16.75
CA GLN A 81 -15.16 -8.83 -16.83
C GLN A 81 -15.21 -7.68 -15.82
N ARG A 82 -14.93 -7.96 -14.54
CA ARG A 82 -14.89 -6.96 -13.48
C ARG A 82 -13.87 -5.86 -13.77
N ALA A 83 -12.64 -6.22 -14.14
CA ALA A 83 -11.62 -5.25 -14.47
C ALA A 83 -12.04 -4.32 -15.62
N THR A 84 -12.73 -4.86 -16.63
CA THR A 84 -13.28 -4.09 -17.75
C THR A 84 -14.37 -3.13 -17.28
N ALA A 85 -15.30 -3.59 -16.45
CA ALA A 85 -16.35 -2.76 -15.88
C ALA A 85 -15.75 -1.62 -15.01
N TYR A 86 -14.72 -1.92 -14.24
CA TYR A 86 -14.04 -0.94 -13.38
C TYR A 86 -13.28 0.13 -14.20
N GLN A 87 -12.59 -0.28 -15.26
CA GLN A 87 -12.01 0.68 -16.21
C GLN A 87 -13.09 1.58 -16.81
N ASN A 88 -14.20 1.00 -17.27
CA ASN A 88 -15.30 1.77 -17.88
C ASN A 88 -15.96 2.74 -16.89
N ALA A 89 -15.97 2.40 -15.60
CA ALA A 89 -16.39 3.30 -14.51
C ALA A 89 -15.38 4.41 -14.21
N GLY A 90 -14.19 4.37 -14.82
CA GLY A 90 -13.17 5.39 -14.70
C GLY A 90 -12.10 5.13 -13.65
N ALA A 91 -11.85 3.88 -13.28
CA ALA A 91 -10.62 3.54 -12.57
C ALA A 91 -9.40 3.94 -13.38
N ASP A 92 -8.35 4.41 -12.69
CA ASP A 92 -7.11 4.87 -13.31
C ASP A 92 -6.06 3.74 -13.43
N ALA A 93 -6.24 2.64 -12.68
CA ALA A 93 -5.46 1.40 -12.77
C ALA A 93 -6.26 0.21 -12.23
N ILE A 94 -5.88 -1.00 -12.67
CA ILE A 94 -6.40 -2.27 -12.13
C ILE A 94 -5.31 -2.95 -11.33
N LEU A 95 -5.59 -3.29 -10.07
CA LEU A 95 -4.76 -4.20 -9.29
C LEU A 95 -5.38 -5.60 -9.37
N ILE A 96 -4.64 -6.52 -9.98
CA ILE A 96 -4.96 -7.95 -9.99
C ILE A 96 -4.17 -8.67 -8.90
N HIS A 97 -4.84 -9.52 -8.15
CA HIS A 97 -4.23 -10.26 -7.04
C HIS A 97 -4.49 -11.75 -7.18
N SER A 98 -3.46 -12.55 -6.93
CA SER A 98 -3.54 -14.01 -6.93
C SER A 98 -2.95 -14.57 -5.63
N LYS A 99 -3.46 -15.71 -5.18
CA LYS A 99 -2.92 -16.49 -4.06
C LYS A 99 -2.06 -17.68 -4.51
N LYS A 100 -1.88 -17.87 -5.82
CA LYS A 100 -1.01 -18.92 -6.37
C LYS A 100 0.44 -18.66 -6.01
N GLU A 101 1.22 -19.73 -5.94
CA GLU A 101 2.66 -19.68 -5.63
C GLU A 101 3.53 -19.35 -6.86
N THR A 102 2.92 -19.31 -8.05
CA THR A 102 3.55 -18.94 -9.32
C THR A 102 2.84 -17.74 -9.94
N PRO A 103 3.50 -16.96 -10.82
CA PRO A 103 2.92 -15.81 -11.47
C PRO A 103 1.99 -16.13 -12.66
N ASP A 104 1.82 -17.41 -13.02
CA ASP A 104 1.13 -17.81 -14.24
C ASP A 104 -0.27 -17.20 -14.36
N GLU A 105 -1.04 -17.22 -13.27
CA GLU A 105 -2.41 -16.71 -13.26
C GLU A 105 -2.48 -15.19 -13.53
N ILE A 106 -1.54 -14.41 -12.99
CA ILE A 106 -1.51 -12.97 -13.26
C ILE A 106 -0.96 -12.67 -14.67
N PHE A 107 -0.09 -13.53 -15.21
CA PHE A 107 0.41 -13.40 -16.57
C PHE A 107 -0.69 -13.72 -17.58
N GLU A 108 -1.46 -14.80 -17.37
CA GLU A 108 -2.65 -15.12 -18.16
C GLU A 108 -3.65 -13.95 -18.16
N PHE A 109 -3.88 -13.34 -16.99
CA PHE A 109 -4.72 -12.15 -16.90
C PHE A 109 -4.16 -11.01 -17.76
N SER A 110 -2.87 -10.70 -17.64
CA SER A 110 -2.25 -9.57 -18.36
C SER A 110 -2.24 -9.77 -19.88
N GLU A 111 -2.05 -11.01 -20.35
CA GLU A 111 -2.11 -11.37 -21.77
C GLU A 111 -3.52 -11.20 -22.33
N SER A 112 -4.51 -11.59 -21.55
CA SER A 112 -5.94 -11.50 -21.90
C SER A 112 -6.52 -10.10 -21.73
N TRP A 113 -5.84 -9.22 -20.98
CA TRP A 113 -6.29 -7.87 -20.71
C TRP A 113 -6.31 -6.99 -21.97
N LYS A 114 -7.50 -6.52 -22.36
CA LYS A 114 -7.72 -5.64 -23.52
C LYS A 114 -7.94 -4.19 -23.12
N GLY A 115 -7.93 -3.89 -21.83
CA GLY A 115 -8.07 -2.52 -21.34
C GLY A 115 -6.86 -1.65 -21.61
N LYS A 116 -7.04 -0.34 -21.42
CA LYS A 116 -6.02 0.68 -21.71
C LYS A 116 -5.29 1.18 -20.47
N ILE A 117 -5.88 0.98 -19.28
CA ILE A 117 -5.28 1.47 -18.03
C ILE A 117 -4.21 0.49 -17.52
N PRO A 118 -3.23 0.98 -16.74
CA PRO A 118 -2.12 0.18 -16.25
C PRO A 118 -2.57 -0.92 -15.29
N LEU A 119 -1.78 -2.00 -15.27
CA LEU A 119 -1.93 -3.09 -14.31
C LEU A 119 -0.95 -2.92 -13.15
N VAL A 120 -1.44 -3.23 -11.95
CA VAL A 120 -0.71 -3.22 -10.68
C VAL A 120 -0.70 -4.63 -10.12
N VAL A 121 0.42 -5.03 -9.51
CA VAL A 121 0.62 -6.38 -8.97
C VAL A 121 1.21 -6.36 -7.56
N VAL A 122 0.92 -7.42 -6.79
CA VAL A 122 1.46 -7.64 -5.43
C VAL A 122 2.08 -9.04 -5.33
N PRO A 123 3.37 -9.23 -5.64
CA PRO A 123 4.01 -10.55 -5.77
C PRO A 123 4.37 -11.19 -4.42
N THR A 124 3.46 -11.16 -3.44
CA THR A 124 3.74 -11.71 -2.10
C THR A 124 3.82 -13.24 -2.09
N THR A 125 2.98 -13.92 -2.86
CA THR A 125 2.86 -15.38 -2.89
C THR A 125 3.75 -16.04 -3.95
N TYR A 126 4.22 -15.29 -4.93
CA TYR A 126 5.13 -15.72 -6.01
C TYR A 126 6.42 -14.87 -6.02
N PRO A 127 7.23 -14.95 -4.95
CA PRO A 127 8.37 -14.04 -4.74
C PRO A 127 9.55 -14.27 -5.71
N THR A 128 9.48 -15.31 -6.50
CA THR A 128 10.52 -15.66 -7.50
C THR A 128 10.40 -14.86 -8.79
N VAL A 129 9.26 -14.15 -9.00
CA VAL A 129 9.06 -13.35 -10.20
C VAL A 129 10.00 -12.15 -10.21
N GLY A 130 10.74 -11.98 -11.30
CA GLY A 130 11.63 -10.84 -11.51
C GLY A 130 10.90 -9.60 -12.03
N ILE A 131 11.48 -8.43 -11.77
CA ILE A 131 10.94 -7.15 -12.26
C ILE A 131 10.87 -7.15 -13.79
N ASP A 132 11.87 -7.68 -14.48
CA ASP A 132 11.91 -7.73 -15.95
C ASP A 132 10.79 -8.60 -16.52
N GLU A 133 10.43 -9.70 -15.83
CA GLU A 133 9.29 -10.53 -16.19
C GLU A 133 7.97 -9.76 -16.04
N LEU A 134 7.82 -9.01 -14.94
CA LEU A 134 6.64 -8.17 -14.73
C LEU A 134 6.52 -7.07 -15.79
N ILE A 135 7.62 -6.42 -16.16
CA ILE A 135 7.66 -5.41 -17.24
C ILE A 135 7.28 -6.04 -18.57
N LYS A 136 7.87 -7.20 -18.92
CA LYS A 136 7.55 -7.95 -20.14
C LYS A 136 6.06 -8.30 -20.21
N ASN A 137 5.48 -8.66 -19.08
CA ASN A 137 4.04 -8.94 -18.94
C ASN A 137 3.19 -7.69 -18.68
N LYS A 138 3.66 -6.50 -19.07
CA LYS A 138 2.93 -5.22 -19.12
C LYS A 138 2.47 -4.66 -17.76
N PHE A 139 2.96 -5.18 -16.64
CA PHE A 139 2.72 -4.55 -15.33
C PHE A 139 3.48 -3.22 -15.23
N LYS A 140 2.84 -2.21 -14.65
CA LYS A 140 3.38 -0.84 -14.55
C LYS A 140 3.70 -0.44 -13.11
N MET A 141 3.17 -1.15 -12.13
CA MET A 141 3.44 -0.93 -10.71
C MET A 141 3.50 -2.25 -9.97
N THR A 142 4.48 -2.38 -9.10
CA THR A 142 4.63 -3.52 -8.17
C THR A 142 4.56 -3.00 -6.75
N ILE A 143 3.73 -3.63 -5.91
CA ILE A 143 3.58 -3.28 -4.50
C ILE A 143 4.25 -4.35 -3.64
N TYR A 144 5.31 -3.98 -2.92
CA TYR A 144 5.93 -4.80 -1.88
C TYR A 144 5.20 -4.56 -0.55
N ALA A 145 4.10 -5.31 -0.36
CA ALA A 145 3.07 -4.98 0.63
C ALA A 145 3.46 -5.23 2.09
N ASN A 146 4.36 -6.18 2.38
CA ASN A 146 4.60 -6.62 3.76
C ASN A 146 6.05 -6.97 4.10
N GLN A 147 6.98 -6.84 3.18
CA GLN A 147 8.38 -7.25 3.36
C GLN A 147 9.05 -6.49 4.50
N THR A 148 8.90 -5.17 4.54
CA THR A 148 9.47 -4.32 5.58
C THR A 148 8.88 -4.62 6.96
N LEU A 149 7.57 -4.81 7.07
CA LEU A 149 6.92 -5.19 8.32
C LEU A 149 7.42 -6.55 8.83
N ARG A 150 7.56 -7.53 7.94
CA ARG A 150 8.05 -8.87 8.30
C ARG A 150 9.50 -8.84 8.77
N VAL A 151 10.35 -8.04 8.13
CA VAL A 151 11.74 -7.84 8.54
C VAL A 151 11.79 -7.12 9.89
N ALA A 152 11.04 -6.04 10.07
CA ALA A 152 10.98 -5.32 11.33
C ALA A 152 10.53 -6.23 12.50
N TYR A 153 9.48 -7.03 12.28
CA TYR A 153 9.02 -8.01 13.28
C TYR A 153 10.11 -9.00 13.65
N SER A 154 10.79 -9.60 12.66
CA SER A 154 11.86 -10.57 12.91
C SER A 154 13.05 -9.92 13.62
N ALA A 155 13.48 -8.73 13.18
CA ALA A 155 14.57 -8.00 13.80
C ALA A 155 14.27 -7.65 15.27
N MET A 156 13.09 -7.12 15.56
CA MET A 156 12.68 -6.82 16.95
C MET A 156 12.63 -8.07 17.82
N ASN A 157 12.08 -9.19 17.33
CA ASN A 157 12.06 -10.45 18.11
C ASN A 157 13.45 -10.99 18.38
N ASN A 158 14.35 -10.95 17.40
CA ASN A 158 15.73 -11.42 17.58
C ASN A 158 16.45 -10.53 18.60
N MET A 159 16.32 -9.21 18.47
CA MET A 159 16.88 -8.26 19.44
C MET A 159 16.40 -8.52 20.86
N LEU A 160 15.10 -8.74 21.06
CA LEU A 160 14.55 -9.02 22.39
C LEU A 160 15.09 -10.32 22.98
N ARG A 161 15.35 -11.35 22.16
CA ARG A 161 16.00 -12.59 22.61
C ARG A 161 17.44 -12.34 23.02
N GLU A 162 18.22 -11.63 22.20
CA GLU A 162 19.61 -11.29 22.53
C GLU A 162 19.70 -10.44 23.80
N ILE A 163 18.85 -9.44 24.00
CA ILE A 163 18.78 -8.63 25.22
C ILE A 163 18.50 -9.50 26.45
N LYS A 164 17.59 -10.49 26.34
CA LYS A 164 17.28 -11.39 27.44
C LYS A 164 18.47 -12.23 27.87
N ASP A 165 19.30 -12.64 26.92
CA ASP A 165 20.41 -13.58 27.13
C ASP A 165 21.75 -12.88 27.34
N CYS A 166 21.89 -11.60 26.97
CA CYS A 166 23.15 -10.86 27.07
C CYS A 166 23.42 -10.39 28.52
N LYS A 167 24.70 -10.31 28.87
CA LYS A 167 25.16 -9.71 30.14
C LYS A 167 25.50 -8.23 30.00
N ARG A 168 25.82 -7.80 28.79
CA ARG A 168 26.18 -6.43 28.43
C ARG A 168 25.56 -6.09 27.07
N ILE A 169 25.17 -4.86 26.87
CA ILE A 169 24.64 -4.39 25.58
C ILE A 169 25.67 -4.58 24.43
N SER A 170 26.98 -4.49 24.75
CA SER A 170 28.06 -4.75 23.79
C SER A 170 28.12 -6.19 23.28
N ASP A 171 27.45 -7.13 23.94
CA ASP A 171 27.42 -8.54 23.55
C ASP A 171 26.32 -8.83 22.51
N ILE A 172 25.47 -7.85 22.22
CA ILE A 172 24.44 -7.93 21.19
C ILE A 172 25.10 -7.95 19.82
N LYS A 173 24.81 -8.98 19.02
CA LYS A 173 25.40 -9.18 17.70
C LYS A 173 24.57 -8.62 16.57
N GLN A 174 23.27 -8.38 16.84
CA GLN A 174 22.38 -7.82 15.84
C GLN A 174 22.78 -6.40 15.49
N GLU A 175 22.86 -6.10 14.20
CA GLU A 175 23.12 -4.75 13.72
C GLU A 175 22.00 -3.79 14.12
N MET A 176 22.38 -2.64 14.62
CA MET A 176 21.46 -1.56 15.01
C MET A 176 21.83 -0.29 14.26
N SER A 177 20.84 0.48 13.86
CA SER A 177 21.06 1.84 13.41
C SER A 177 21.67 2.68 14.54
N SER A 178 22.50 3.65 14.19
CA SER A 178 23.08 4.57 15.16
C SER A 178 21.98 5.45 15.78
N MET A 179 22.25 6.01 16.96
CA MET A 179 21.34 7.02 17.54
C MET A 179 21.24 8.27 16.65
N GLU A 180 22.29 8.57 15.89
CA GLU A 180 22.31 9.67 14.93
C GLU A 180 21.30 9.44 13.80
N ASP A 181 21.27 8.23 13.23
CA ASP A 181 20.24 7.87 12.20
C ASP A 181 18.82 8.04 12.74
N ILE A 182 18.60 7.73 14.02
CA ILE A 182 17.28 7.91 14.65
C ILE A 182 16.97 9.41 14.85
N PHE A 183 17.96 10.22 15.23
CA PHE A 183 17.77 11.66 15.38
C PHE A 183 17.47 12.35 14.05
N GLU A 184 18.14 11.93 12.96
CA GLU A 184 17.84 12.40 11.60
C GLU A 184 16.44 11.98 11.16
N LEU A 185 16.07 10.71 11.37
CA LEU A 185 14.73 10.18 11.04
C LEU A 185 13.62 11.00 11.75
N GLN A 186 13.85 11.37 13.01
CA GLN A 186 12.93 12.18 13.81
C GLN A 186 13.01 13.67 13.54
N LYS A 187 13.91 14.12 12.65
CA LYS A 187 14.15 15.53 12.33
C LYS A 187 14.49 16.39 13.55
N MET A 188 15.17 15.80 14.53
CA MET A 188 15.46 16.49 15.80
C MET A 188 16.28 17.76 15.61
N TYR A 189 17.20 17.79 14.65
CA TYR A 189 18.03 18.98 14.34
C TYR A 189 17.21 20.09 13.68
N GLU A 190 16.23 19.73 12.82
CA GLU A 190 15.29 20.71 12.25
C GLU A 190 14.45 21.37 13.35
N ILE A 191 13.93 20.56 14.30
CA ILE A 191 13.14 21.04 15.43
C ILE A 191 13.98 21.99 16.30
N LYS A 192 15.21 21.59 16.69
CA LYS A 192 16.10 22.45 17.47
C LYS A 192 16.44 23.78 16.76
N ASN A 193 16.57 23.75 15.45
CA ASN A 193 16.81 24.97 14.68
C ASN A 193 15.57 25.88 14.68
N GLN A 194 14.38 25.31 14.55
CA GLN A 194 13.13 26.07 14.66
C GLN A 194 12.96 26.71 16.05
N GLU A 195 13.26 25.96 17.12
CA GLU A 195 13.25 26.47 18.51
C GLU A 195 14.16 27.67 18.66
N LYS A 196 15.41 27.60 18.16
CA LYS A 196 16.36 28.74 18.19
C LYS A 196 15.82 29.96 17.45
N ILE A 197 15.17 29.77 16.30
CA ILE A 197 14.58 30.88 15.54
C ILE A 197 13.44 31.51 16.35
N ILE A 198 12.60 30.70 16.98
CA ILE A 198 11.51 31.19 17.84
C ILE A 198 12.06 31.99 19.02
N GLU A 199 13.07 31.47 19.74
CA GLU A 199 13.74 32.17 20.84
C GLU A 199 14.31 33.52 20.39
N GLN A 200 15.03 33.57 19.26
CA GLN A 200 15.54 34.81 18.71
C GLN A 200 14.44 35.82 18.41
N ASN A 201 13.31 35.38 17.91
CA ASN A 201 12.17 36.25 17.64
C ASN A 201 11.53 36.75 18.94
N LEU A 202 11.38 35.91 19.95
CA LEU A 202 10.89 36.31 21.27
C LEU A 202 11.77 37.38 21.90
N ARG A 203 13.11 37.21 21.85
CA ARG A 203 14.05 38.21 22.34
C ARG A 203 13.93 39.54 21.58
N LYS A 204 13.75 39.52 20.27
CA LYS A 204 13.52 40.73 19.46
C LYS A 204 12.20 41.45 19.83
N MET A 205 11.18 40.72 20.29
CA MET A 205 9.93 41.22 20.76
C MET A 205 9.99 41.73 22.22
N GLY A 206 11.12 41.64 22.91
CA GLY A 206 11.32 42.10 24.26
C GLY A 206 11.05 41.10 25.37
N TYR A 207 10.74 39.85 25.04
CA TYR A 207 10.64 38.78 26.03
C TYR A 207 12.05 38.35 26.48
N ARG A 208 12.25 38.23 27.79
CA ARG A 208 13.49 37.76 28.39
C ARG A 208 13.28 36.34 28.92
N ASP A 209 14.40 35.58 28.91
CA ASP A 209 14.40 34.26 29.57
C ASP A 209 14.15 34.49 31.08
N GLU A 210 13.20 33.76 31.70
CA GLU A 210 12.96 33.78 33.14
C GLU A 210 14.09 32.99 33.88
#